data_963710ddbf6366acc96e7f6f2f4426f1
#
_entry.id   963710ddbf6366acc96e7f6f2f4426f1
#
_cell.length_a   1.000
_cell.length_b   1.000
_cell.length_c   1.000
_cell.angle_alpha   90.00
_cell.angle_beta   90.00
_cell.angle_gamma   90.00
#
_symmetry.space_group_name_H-M   'P 1'
#
loop_
_entity.id
_entity.type
_entity.pdbx_description
1 polymer ?
#
loop_
_entity_poly.entity_id
_entity_poly.type
_entity_poly.pdbx_seq_one_letter_code
_entity_poly.pdbx_strand_id
1 'polypeptide(L)'
;MGVSREQAAENRRAIVAAATRLFRQRGVEAVGLSELTKHAGFTQGGFYNHFESKADLVAEVLASAIAEGIADFAKLARAPVDESTTALRRYINWYLSKAHRDNIDHGCPVTGFAGDAPRLGAGAQSHFAGGLDDLITILAGLIAESGSLAGAGARRTLRERAISLFCEMLGALVLSRSVAQAVPALSNEILENVHRHVRASIDERSSHASEPRKKP
;
A
#
# COMPACT_ATOMS: atom_id res chain seq x y z
N MET A 1 -26.99 -24.75 20.06
CA MET A 1 -27.41 -23.66 19.13
C MET A 1 -26.25 -23.38 18.18
N GLY A 2 -26.47 -23.51 16.87
CA GLY A 2 -25.43 -23.16 15.89
C GLY A 2 -25.23 -21.64 15.82
N VAL A 3 -24.03 -21.21 15.52
CA VAL A 3 -23.69 -19.80 15.29
C VAL A 3 -24.49 -19.28 14.08
N SER A 4 -25.10 -18.08 14.18
CA SER A 4 -25.83 -17.48 13.04
C SER A 4 -24.85 -17.18 11.88
N ARG A 5 -25.38 -17.06 10.65
CA ARG A 5 -24.54 -16.66 9.48
C ARG A 5 -23.87 -15.31 9.68
N GLU A 6 -24.55 -14.38 10.33
CA GLU A 6 -24.02 -13.06 10.64
C GLU A 6 -22.85 -13.15 11.63
N GLN A 7 -23.02 -13.89 12.72
CA GLN A 7 -21.97 -14.14 13.70
C GLN A 7 -20.77 -14.87 13.08
N ALA A 8 -20.99 -15.82 12.18
CA ALA A 8 -19.92 -16.50 11.47
C ALA A 8 -19.12 -15.52 10.58
N ALA A 9 -19.79 -14.58 9.90
CA ALA A 9 -19.14 -13.55 9.10
C ALA A 9 -18.35 -12.55 9.96
N GLU A 10 -18.88 -12.18 11.13
CA GLU A 10 -18.16 -11.33 12.10
C GLU A 10 -16.90 -12.01 12.64
N ASN A 11 -17.03 -13.28 13.03
CA ASN A 11 -15.89 -14.07 13.50
C ASN A 11 -14.80 -14.17 12.43
N ARG A 12 -15.18 -14.42 11.17
CA ARG A 12 -14.25 -14.47 10.05
C ARG A 12 -13.51 -13.14 9.88
N ARG A 13 -14.24 -12.01 9.89
CA ARG A 13 -13.64 -10.66 9.83
C ARG A 13 -12.67 -10.40 10.98
N ALA A 14 -13.00 -10.82 12.21
CA ALA A 14 -12.14 -10.68 13.37
C ALA A 14 -10.82 -11.45 13.21
N ILE A 15 -10.88 -12.68 12.68
CA ILE A 15 -9.68 -13.48 12.39
C ILE A 15 -8.82 -12.79 11.32
N VAL A 16 -9.42 -12.31 10.22
CA VAL A 16 -8.69 -11.58 9.15
C VAL A 16 -8.03 -10.32 9.71
N ALA A 17 -8.72 -9.53 10.51
CA ALA A 17 -8.18 -8.29 11.09
C ALA A 17 -7.01 -8.56 12.05
N ALA A 18 -7.11 -9.59 12.90
CA ALA A 18 -6.03 -10.00 13.78
C ALA A 18 -4.81 -10.50 13.00
N ALA A 19 -5.04 -11.31 11.96
CA ALA A 19 -4.01 -11.83 11.08
C ALA A 19 -3.31 -10.71 10.31
N THR A 20 -4.05 -9.75 9.77
CA THR A 20 -3.50 -8.61 9.03
C THR A 20 -2.49 -7.83 9.88
N ARG A 21 -2.82 -7.52 11.12
CA ARG A 21 -1.90 -6.82 12.04
C ARG A 21 -0.66 -7.64 12.34
N LEU A 22 -0.83 -8.90 12.75
CA LEU A 22 0.29 -9.77 13.12
C LEU A 22 1.23 -10.00 11.94
N PHE A 23 0.69 -10.25 10.75
CA PHE A 23 1.49 -10.47 9.55
C PHE A 23 2.27 -9.22 9.12
N ARG A 24 1.66 -8.03 9.22
CA ARG A 24 2.37 -6.77 8.93
C ARG A 24 3.48 -6.46 9.91
N GLN A 25 3.31 -6.82 11.18
CA GLN A 25 4.30 -6.56 12.24
C GLN A 25 5.45 -7.55 12.21
N ARG A 26 5.21 -8.81 11.85
CA ARG A 26 6.13 -9.92 12.09
C ARG A 26 6.44 -10.77 10.86
N GLY A 27 5.73 -10.58 9.77
CA GLY A 27 5.77 -11.44 8.59
C GLY A 27 4.83 -12.65 8.71
N VAL A 28 4.42 -13.18 7.56
CA VAL A 28 3.43 -14.27 7.48
C VAL A 28 3.95 -15.56 8.09
N GLU A 29 5.22 -15.92 7.84
CA GLU A 29 5.79 -17.19 8.30
C GLU A 29 6.05 -17.22 9.80
N ALA A 30 6.43 -16.08 10.38
CA ALA A 30 6.76 -15.98 11.80
C ALA A 30 5.54 -16.11 12.73
N VAL A 31 4.31 -15.98 12.20
CA VAL A 31 3.08 -16.05 12.98
C VAL A 31 2.48 -17.46 12.89
N GLY A 32 2.51 -18.20 13.99
CA GLY A 32 1.89 -19.53 14.11
C GLY A 32 0.36 -19.46 14.24
N LEU A 33 -0.34 -20.52 13.80
CA LEU A 33 -1.80 -20.59 13.85
C LEU A 33 -2.35 -20.50 15.28
N SER A 34 -1.68 -21.12 16.24
CA SER A 34 -2.08 -21.09 17.66
C SER A 34 -2.03 -19.68 18.24
N GLU A 35 -0.99 -18.93 17.92
CA GLU A 35 -0.84 -17.55 18.35
C GLU A 35 -1.90 -16.64 17.70
N LEU A 36 -2.09 -16.81 16.40
CA LEU A 36 -3.08 -16.04 15.63
C LEU A 36 -4.50 -16.24 16.18
N THR A 37 -4.90 -17.49 16.40
CA THR A 37 -6.24 -17.79 16.92
C THR A 37 -6.43 -17.23 18.32
N LYS A 38 -5.41 -17.30 19.19
CA LYS A 38 -5.43 -16.69 20.52
C LYS A 38 -5.62 -15.18 20.47
N HIS A 39 -4.89 -14.49 19.56
CA HIS A 39 -5.04 -13.04 19.37
C HIS A 39 -6.41 -12.64 18.83
N ALA A 40 -7.02 -13.48 18.00
CA ALA A 40 -8.35 -13.28 17.46
C ALA A 40 -9.48 -13.67 18.43
N GLY A 41 -9.15 -14.24 19.60
CA GLY A 41 -10.15 -14.72 20.59
C GLY A 41 -10.79 -16.05 20.24
N PHE A 42 -10.12 -16.89 19.42
CA PHE A 42 -10.62 -18.20 18.98
C PHE A 42 -9.72 -19.35 19.42
N THR A 43 -10.27 -20.55 19.40
CA THR A 43 -9.50 -21.79 19.47
C THR A 43 -9.06 -22.22 18.06
N GLN A 44 -8.06 -23.11 17.97
CA GLN A 44 -7.67 -23.70 16.68
C GLN A 44 -8.83 -24.43 16.00
N GLY A 45 -9.67 -25.17 16.76
CA GLY A 45 -10.87 -25.80 16.21
C GLY A 45 -11.86 -24.78 15.66
N GLY A 46 -12.03 -23.64 16.34
CA GLY A 46 -12.87 -22.54 15.88
C GLY A 46 -12.36 -21.90 14.59
N PHE A 47 -11.05 -21.86 14.38
CA PHE A 47 -10.46 -21.38 13.13
C PHE A 47 -10.88 -22.21 11.91
N TYR A 48 -10.83 -23.54 12.04
CA TYR A 48 -11.19 -24.45 10.94
C TYR A 48 -12.68 -24.44 10.56
N ASN A 49 -13.53 -23.78 11.35
CA ASN A 49 -14.91 -23.47 10.95
C ASN A 49 -15.00 -22.32 9.94
N HIS A 50 -13.91 -21.55 9.75
CA HIS A 50 -13.86 -20.35 8.90
C HIS A 50 -12.86 -20.45 7.76
N PHE A 51 -11.76 -21.19 7.92
CA PHE A 51 -10.67 -21.32 6.95
C PHE A 51 -10.20 -22.76 6.87
N GLU A 52 -10.00 -23.25 5.65
CA GLU A 52 -9.48 -24.62 5.42
C GLU A 52 -7.99 -24.71 5.81
N SER A 53 -7.26 -23.60 5.64
CA SER A 53 -5.82 -23.55 5.90
C SER A 53 -5.34 -22.15 6.27
N LYS A 54 -4.11 -22.06 6.81
CA LYS A 54 -3.42 -20.76 6.97
C LYS A 54 -3.21 -20.07 5.61
N ALA A 55 -3.02 -20.83 4.52
CA ALA A 55 -2.84 -20.27 3.18
C ALA A 55 -4.11 -19.56 2.68
N ASP A 56 -5.30 -20.11 2.95
CA ASP A 56 -6.58 -19.46 2.62
C ASP A 56 -6.76 -18.17 3.39
N LEU A 57 -6.44 -18.18 4.69
CA LEU A 57 -6.45 -16.98 5.49
C LEU A 57 -5.48 -15.92 4.93
N VAL A 58 -4.27 -16.30 4.54
CA VAL A 58 -3.28 -15.38 3.97
C VAL A 58 -3.79 -14.76 2.66
N ALA A 59 -4.44 -15.54 1.79
CA ALA A 59 -5.03 -15.04 0.56
C ALA A 59 -6.12 -14.00 0.84
N GLU A 60 -7.01 -14.26 1.81
CA GLU A 60 -8.07 -13.33 2.21
C GLU A 60 -7.52 -12.08 2.91
N VAL A 61 -6.50 -12.22 3.76
CA VAL A 61 -5.80 -11.09 4.38
C VAL A 61 -5.22 -10.15 3.32
N LEU A 62 -4.56 -10.70 2.30
CA LEU A 62 -4.01 -9.89 1.21
C LEU A 62 -5.10 -9.19 0.41
N ALA A 63 -6.15 -9.92 0.02
CA ALA A 63 -7.28 -9.35 -0.71
C ALA A 63 -7.94 -8.19 0.08
N SER A 64 -8.21 -8.41 1.38
CA SER A 64 -8.83 -7.39 2.25
C SER A 64 -7.91 -6.19 2.45
N ALA A 65 -6.65 -6.42 2.80
CA ALA A 65 -5.69 -5.35 3.06
C ALA A 65 -5.45 -4.47 1.82
N ILE A 66 -5.40 -5.07 0.64
CA ILE A 66 -5.25 -4.35 -0.63
C ILE A 66 -6.51 -3.54 -0.94
N ALA A 67 -7.70 -4.13 -0.79
CA ALA A 67 -8.95 -3.41 -1.02
C ALA A 67 -9.09 -2.21 -0.08
N GLU A 68 -8.74 -2.36 1.20
CA GLU A 68 -8.71 -1.27 2.17
C GLU A 68 -7.69 -0.19 1.78
N GLY A 69 -6.46 -0.58 1.41
CA GLY A 69 -5.43 0.35 0.97
C GLY A 69 -5.82 1.16 -0.27
N ILE A 70 -6.48 0.53 -1.25
CA ILE A 70 -7.03 1.20 -2.43
C ILE A 70 -8.15 2.17 -2.04
N ALA A 71 -9.04 1.77 -1.14
CA ALA A 71 -10.13 2.63 -0.66
C ALA A 71 -9.60 3.86 0.09
N ASP A 72 -8.60 3.69 0.94
CA ASP A 72 -7.95 4.80 1.67
C ASP A 72 -7.18 5.73 0.74
N PHE A 73 -6.51 5.18 -0.27
CA PHE A 73 -5.90 5.97 -1.32
C PHE A 73 -6.94 6.79 -2.09
N ALA A 74 -8.07 6.18 -2.47
CA ALA A 74 -9.15 6.88 -3.17
C ALA A 74 -9.78 8.00 -2.32
N LYS A 75 -9.93 7.80 -1.00
CA LYS A 75 -10.35 8.85 -0.07
C LYS A 75 -9.35 10.01 -0.03
N LEU A 76 -8.06 9.69 0.09
CA LEU A 76 -7.00 10.69 0.10
C LEU A 76 -6.96 11.51 -1.20
N ALA A 77 -7.16 10.85 -2.36
CA ALA A 77 -7.20 11.50 -3.66
C ALA A 77 -8.40 12.44 -3.82
N ARG A 78 -9.55 12.10 -3.24
CA ARG A 78 -10.80 12.89 -3.34
C ARG A 78 -10.98 13.95 -2.25
N ALA A 79 -10.12 13.96 -1.22
CA ALA A 79 -10.24 14.96 -0.15
C ALA A 79 -10.15 16.38 -0.74
N PRO A 80 -10.87 17.38 -0.20
CA PRO A 80 -10.81 18.76 -0.67
C PRO A 80 -9.37 19.25 -0.77
N VAL A 81 -9.02 19.88 -1.86
CA VAL A 81 -7.70 20.50 -2.11
C VAL A 81 -7.83 21.99 -1.95
N ASP A 82 -6.83 22.61 -1.34
CA ASP A 82 -6.57 24.02 -1.59
C ASP A 82 -6.03 24.18 -3.04
N GLU A 83 -6.16 25.38 -3.60
CA GLU A 83 -5.76 25.67 -5.00
C GLU A 83 -4.27 25.37 -5.29
N SER A 84 -3.46 25.12 -4.26
CA SER A 84 -2.00 24.95 -4.36
C SER A 84 -1.53 23.50 -4.35
N THR A 85 -2.40 22.53 -3.99
CA THR A 85 -1.98 21.13 -3.73
C THR A 85 -2.75 20.15 -4.60
N THR A 86 -2.08 19.45 -5.53
CA THR A 86 -2.68 18.38 -6.33
C THR A 86 -2.88 17.10 -5.50
N ALA A 87 -3.80 16.22 -5.93
CA ALA A 87 -4.02 14.90 -5.31
C ALA A 87 -2.72 14.07 -5.29
N LEU A 88 -1.91 14.14 -6.35
CA LEU A 88 -0.61 13.49 -6.42
C LEU A 88 0.36 13.99 -5.33
N ARG A 89 0.49 15.30 -5.15
CA ARG A 89 1.35 15.89 -4.12
C ARG A 89 0.93 15.48 -2.71
N ARG A 90 -0.37 15.45 -2.46
CA ARG A 90 -0.93 15.02 -1.18
C ARG A 90 -0.62 13.55 -0.90
N TYR A 91 -0.77 12.68 -1.91
CA TYR A 91 -0.41 11.28 -1.79
C TYR A 91 1.07 11.09 -1.45
N ILE A 92 1.97 11.76 -2.15
CA ILE A 92 3.41 11.71 -1.89
C ILE A 92 3.75 12.19 -0.49
N ASN A 93 3.19 13.33 -0.07
CA ASN A 93 3.40 13.89 1.26
C ASN A 93 2.95 12.92 2.38
N TRP A 94 1.80 12.29 2.19
CA TRP A 94 1.31 11.27 3.12
C TRP A 94 2.18 10.03 3.09
N TYR A 95 2.49 9.50 1.90
CA TYR A 95 3.21 8.25 1.74
C TYR A 95 4.62 8.30 2.34
N LEU A 96 5.34 9.39 2.15
CA LEU A 96 6.70 9.61 2.65
C LEU A 96 6.74 10.34 4.00
N SER A 97 5.64 10.32 4.75
CA SER A 97 5.58 10.92 6.10
C SER A 97 6.08 9.97 7.19
N LYS A 98 6.60 10.56 8.28
CA LYS A 98 6.95 9.82 9.50
C LYS A 98 5.72 9.09 10.08
N ALA A 99 4.55 9.73 10.02
CA ALA A 99 3.30 9.13 10.48
C ALA A 99 2.95 7.84 9.71
N HIS A 100 3.13 7.81 8.38
CA HIS A 100 2.91 6.60 7.60
C HIS A 100 4.01 5.55 7.85
N ARG A 101 5.28 5.97 8.01
CA ARG A 101 6.35 5.06 8.40
C ARG A 101 6.02 4.31 9.69
N ASP A 102 5.57 5.03 10.70
CA ASP A 102 5.34 4.48 12.05
C ASP A 102 4.02 3.71 12.15
N ASN A 103 3.07 3.94 11.24
CA ASN A 103 1.79 3.24 11.17
C ASN A 103 1.92 1.93 10.36
N ILE A 104 2.57 0.91 10.94
CA ILE A 104 2.77 -0.39 10.28
C ILE A 104 1.44 -1.10 10.08
N ASP A 105 0.52 -1.03 11.06
CA ASP A 105 -0.73 -1.79 11.07
C ASP A 105 -1.71 -1.39 9.96
N HIS A 106 -1.74 -0.09 9.61
CA HIS A 106 -2.70 0.48 8.64
C HIS A 106 -2.03 1.20 7.47
N GLY A 107 -0.73 1.05 7.29
CA GLY A 107 0.00 1.65 6.16
C GLY A 107 -0.23 0.91 4.84
N CYS A 108 0.56 1.27 3.83
CA CYS A 108 0.49 0.65 2.50
C CYS A 108 0.61 -0.89 2.59
N PRO A 109 -0.38 -1.64 2.05
CA PRO A 109 -0.37 -3.10 2.10
C PRO A 109 0.78 -3.70 1.27
N VAL A 110 1.14 -3.05 0.16
CA VAL A 110 2.29 -3.51 -0.66
C VAL A 110 3.58 -3.46 0.17
N THR A 111 3.83 -2.38 0.92
CA THR A 111 4.98 -2.30 1.81
C THR A 111 4.95 -3.36 2.91
N GLY A 112 3.75 -3.66 3.43
CA GLY A 112 3.59 -4.63 4.51
C GLY A 112 3.83 -6.08 4.10
N PHE A 113 3.59 -6.42 2.83
CA PHE A 113 3.61 -7.81 2.36
C PHE A 113 4.62 -8.09 1.23
N ALA A 114 5.29 -7.08 0.66
CA ALA A 114 6.23 -7.27 -0.45
C ALA A 114 7.35 -8.26 -0.13
N GLY A 115 7.84 -8.26 1.09
CA GLY A 115 8.87 -9.19 1.55
C GLY A 115 8.40 -10.64 1.67
N ASP A 116 7.12 -10.87 1.95
CA ASP A 116 6.53 -12.21 2.07
C ASP A 116 6.02 -12.74 0.72
N ALA A 117 5.50 -11.86 -0.15
CA ALA A 117 4.81 -12.21 -1.38
C ALA A 117 5.51 -13.29 -2.25
N PRO A 118 6.84 -13.28 -2.45
CA PRO A 118 7.52 -14.32 -3.25
C PRO A 118 7.43 -15.74 -2.67
N ARG A 119 7.15 -15.87 -1.37
CA ARG A 119 7.05 -17.15 -0.66
C ARG A 119 5.62 -17.63 -0.42
N LEU A 120 4.64 -16.81 -0.77
CA LEU A 120 3.23 -17.14 -0.58
C LEU A 120 2.72 -18.02 -1.71
N GLY A 121 1.64 -18.78 -1.46
CA GLY A 121 0.99 -19.61 -2.47
C GLY A 121 0.38 -18.78 -3.63
N ALA A 122 0.11 -19.43 -4.76
CA ALA A 122 -0.32 -18.77 -6.00
C ALA A 122 -1.56 -17.87 -5.84
N GLY A 123 -2.55 -18.27 -5.00
CA GLY A 123 -3.73 -17.45 -4.73
C GLY A 123 -3.38 -16.11 -4.08
N ALA A 124 -2.54 -16.15 -3.04
CA ALA A 124 -2.08 -14.95 -2.34
C ALA A 124 -1.23 -14.05 -3.26
N GLN A 125 -0.32 -14.65 -4.05
CA GLN A 125 0.46 -13.90 -5.05
C GLN A 125 -0.41 -13.23 -6.10
N SER A 126 -1.49 -13.89 -6.55
CA SER A 126 -2.43 -13.31 -7.52
C SER A 126 -3.13 -12.09 -6.96
N HIS A 127 -3.61 -12.13 -5.71
CA HIS A 127 -4.19 -10.96 -5.05
C HIS A 127 -3.18 -9.82 -4.89
N PHE A 128 -1.95 -10.15 -4.50
CA PHE A 128 -0.90 -9.15 -4.37
C PHE A 128 -0.57 -8.48 -5.71
N ALA A 129 -0.43 -9.28 -6.79
CA ALA A 129 -0.13 -8.77 -8.13
C ALA A 129 -1.26 -7.89 -8.68
N GLY A 130 -2.52 -8.33 -8.52
CA GLY A 130 -3.69 -7.54 -8.94
C GLY A 130 -3.75 -6.20 -8.22
N GLY A 131 -3.59 -6.20 -6.90
CA GLY A 131 -3.60 -4.97 -6.12
C GLY A 131 -2.44 -4.03 -6.40
N LEU A 132 -1.26 -4.55 -6.71
CA LEU A 132 -0.13 -3.75 -7.16
C LEU A 132 -0.44 -3.09 -8.51
N ASP A 133 -1.05 -3.81 -9.44
CA ASP A 133 -1.46 -3.29 -10.74
C ASP A 133 -2.51 -2.19 -10.63
N ASP A 134 -3.48 -2.36 -9.76
CA ASP A 134 -4.50 -1.35 -9.45
C ASP A 134 -3.88 -0.07 -8.87
N LEU A 135 -2.97 -0.19 -7.90
CA LEU A 135 -2.27 0.95 -7.31
C LEU A 135 -1.43 1.72 -8.35
N ILE A 136 -0.72 1.01 -9.23
CA ILE A 136 0.04 1.62 -10.33
C ILE A 136 -0.91 2.35 -11.29
N THR A 137 -2.06 1.76 -11.60
CA THR A 137 -3.06 2.36 -12.49
C THR A 137 -3.65 3.64 -11.91
N ILE A 138 -4.00 3.64 -10.61
CA ILE A 138 -4.51 4.82 -9.93
C ILE A 138 -3.44 5.91 -9.88
N LEU A 139 -2.19 5.56 -9.58
CA LEU A 139 -1.09 6.51 -9.53
C LEU A 139 -0.81 7.13 -10.91
N ALA A 140 -0.90 6.34 -11.99
CA ALA A 140 -0.80 6.84 -13.36
C ALA A 140 -1.92 7.85 -13.69
N GLY A 141 -3.13 7.64 -13.18
CA GLY A 141 -4.23 8.59 -13.25
C GLY A 141 -3.91 9.92 -12.57
N LEU A 142 -3.41 9.88 -11.34
CA LEU A 142 -3.01 11.11 -10.61
C LEU A 142 -1.88 11.89 -11.30
N ILE A 143 -0.94 11.17 -11.92
CA ILE A 143 0.13 11.81 -12.72
C ILE A 143 -0.47 12.50 -13.94
N ALA A 144 -1.45 11.88 -14.61
CA ALA A 144 -2.15 12.48 -15.75
C ALA A 144 -2.92 13.75 -15.35
N GLU A 145 -3.66 13.73 -14.25
CA GLU A 145 -4.42 14.86 -13.72
C GLU A 145 -3.54 16.04 -13.32
N SER A 146 -2.28 15.79 -12.96
CA SER A 146 -1.31 16.85 -12.66
C SER A 146 -0.78 17.61 -13.89
N GLY A 147 -1.30 17.32 -15.09
CA GLY A 147 -1.00 18.05 -16.33
C GLY A 147 0.27 17.61 -17.07
N SER A 148 0.88 16.51 -16.68
CA SER A 148 2.23 16.16 -17.13
C SER A 148 2.34 15.55 -18.54
N LEU A 149 1.26 15.05 -19.19
CA LEU A 149 1.35 14.41 -20.53
C LEU A 149 0.00 14.37 -21.27
N ALA A 150 0.01 14.78 -22.54
CA ALA A 150 -1.07 14.55 -23.50
C ALA A 150 -0.50 13.96 -24.81
N GLY A 151 -1.22 13.04 -25.49
CA GLY A 151 -0.88 12.53 -26.80
C GLY A 151 -0.81 11.01 -26.94
N ALA A 152 -0.58 10.54 -28.17
CA ALA A 152 -0.40 9.13 -28.49
C ALA A 152 0.84 8.56 -27.77
N GLY A 153 0.68 7.44 -27.04
CA GLY A 153 1.73 6.88 -26.18
C GLY A 153 1.70 7.37 -24.73
N ALA A 154 0.90 8.37 -24.39
CA ALA A 154 0.82 8.94 -23.03
C ALA A 154 0.51 7.87 -21.96
N ARG A 155 -0.38 6.91 -22.23
CA ARG A 155 -0.73 5.84 -21.28
C ARG A 155 0.47 4.98 -20.87
N ARG A 156 1.30 4.57 -21.83
CA ARG A 156 2.50 3.78 -21.56
C ARG A 156 3.49 4.58 -20.72
N THR A 157 3.77 5.81 -21.12
CA THR A 157 4.69 6.69 -20.40
C THR A 157 4.19 7.03 -18.99
N LEU A 158 2.87 7.22 -18.80
CA LEU A 158 2.27 7.45 -17.48
C LEU A 158 2.43 6.23 -16.57
N ARG A 159 2.21 5.03 -17.11
CA ARG A 159 2.40 3.79 -16.35
C ARG A 159 3.87 3.57 -15.97
N GLU A 160 4.80 3.76 -16.89
CA GLU A 160 6.24 3.67 -16.62
C GLU A 160 6.67 4.64 -15.51
N ARG A 161 6.14 5.86 -15.52
CA ARG A 161 6.37 6.85 -14.46
C ARG A 161 5.75 6.46 -13.13
N ALA A 162 4.53 5.93 -13.15
CA ALA A 162 3.86 5.45 -11.94
C ALA A 162 4.63 4.32 -11.29
N ILE A 163 5.15 3.36 -12.07
CA ILE A 163 5.99 2.28 -11.58
C ILE A 163 7.26 2.84 -10.93
N SER A 164 7.99 3.72 -11.62
CA SER A 164 9.23 4.30 -11.10
C SER A 164 8.99 5.07 -9.79
N LEU A 165 7.98 5.94 -9.77
CA LEU A 165 7.60 6.73 -8.60
C LEU A 165 7.20 5.82 -7.42
N PHE A 166 6.38 4.80 -7.69
CA PHE A 166 5.94 3.89 -6.64
C PHE A 166 7.10 3.07 -6.06
N CYS A 167 7.99 2.55 -6.92
CA CYS A 167 9.18 1.82 -6.48
C CYS A 167 10.11 2.69 -5.62
N GLU A 168 10.30 3.95 -5.99
CA GLU A 168 11.13 4.90 -5.23
C GLU A 168 10.53 5.19 -3.85
N MET A 169 9.23 5.50 -3.78
CA MET A 169 8.53 5.73 -2.51
C MET A 169 8.47 4.48 -1.64
N LEU A 170 8.19 3.31 -2.24
CA LEU A 170 8.16 2.02 -1.56
C LEU A 170 9.52 1.69 -0.95
N GLY A 171 10.58 1.82 -1.75
CA GLY A 171 11.96 1.59 -1.30
C GLY A 171 12.33 2.49 -0.12
N ALA A 172 12.02 3.77 -0.20
CA ALA A 172 12.26 4.72 0.88
C ALA A 172 11.54 4.33 2.18
N LEU A 173 10.25 3.95 2.07
CA LEU A 173 9.45 3.55 3.23
C LEU A 173 9.99 2.26 3.87
N VAL A 174 10.33 1.24 3.07
CA VAL A 174 10.89 -0.03 3.56
C VAL A 174 12.21 0.21 4.26
N LEU A 175 13.17 0.91 3.62
CA LEU A 175 14.48 1.19 4.19
C LEU A 175 14.38 2.05 5.45
N SER A 176 13.52 3.07 5.45
CA SER A 176 13.30 3.91 6.63
C SER A 176 12.77 3.10 7.81
N ARG A 177 11.79 2.20 7.59
CA ARG A 177 11.27 1.29 8.64
C ARG A 177 12.34 0.35 9.16
N SER A 178 13.17 -0.20 8.28
CA SER A 178 14.21 -1.17 8.67
C SER A 178 15.24 -0.62 9.64
N VAL A 179 15.49 0.69 9.64
CA VAL A 179 16.50 1.33 10.49
C VAL A 179 15.92 2.26 11.56
N ALA A 180 14.58 2.40 11.60
CA ALA A 180 13.92 3.42 12.45
C ALA A 180 14.23 3.30 13.94
N GLN A 181 14.35 2.09 14.46
CA GLN A 181 14.66 1.85 15.88
C GLN A 181 16.14 1.96 16.17
N ALA A 182 17.00 1.47 15.29
CA ALA A 182 18.45 1.44 15.51
C ALA A 182 19.13 2.79 15.22
N VAL A 183 18.72 3.47 14.14
CA VAL A 183 19.33 4.73 13.69
C VAL A 183 18.22 5.69 13.21
N PRO A 184 17.47 6.32 14.14
CA PRO A 184 16.34 7.20 13.78
C PRO A 184 16.72 8.37 12.85
N ALA A 185 17.95 8.89 12.98
CA ALA A 185 18.46 9.95 12.12
C ALA A 185 18.53 9.52 10.64
N LEU A 186 19.09 8.35 10.36
CA LEU A 186 19.15 7.78 9.01
C LEU A 186 17.77 7.48 8.46
N SER A 187 16.89 6.94 9.31
CA SER A 187 15.48 6.70 8.93
C SER A 187 14.79 7.97 8.45
N ASN A 188 14.96 9.08 9.15
CA ASN A 188 14.39 10.38 8.75
C ASN A 188 15.06 10.91 7.48
N GLU A 189 16.38 10.83 7.38
CA GLU A 189 17.15 11.27 6.23
C GLU A 189 16.69 10.60 4.93
N ILE A 190 16.46 9.28 4.97
CA ILE A 190 15.94 8.50 3.81
C ILE A 190 14.60 9.07 3.34
N LEU A 191 13.63 9.25 4.23
CA LEU A 191 12.32 9.79 3.86
C LEU A 191 12.41 11.23 3.33
N GLU A 192 13.16 12.09 4.00
CA GLU A 192 13.28 13.50 3.65
C GLU A 192 14.00 13.71 2.32
N ASN A 193 15.03 12.92 2.02
CA ASN A 193 15.72 12.99 0.73
C ASN A 193 14.85 12.53 -0.43
N VAL A 194 14.20 11.36 -0.30
CA VAL A 194 13.33 10.85 -1.36
C VAL A 194 12.10 11.75 -1.54
N HIS A 195 11.51 12.24 -0.46
CA HIS A 195 10.39 13.18 -0.54
C HIS A 195 10.77 14.45 -1.33
N ARG A 196 11.93 15.04 -1.05
CA ARG A 196 12.43 16.22 -1.73
C ARG A 196 12.70 15.94 -3.21
N HIS A 197 13.36 14.83 -3.53
CA HIS A 197 13.66 14.41 -4.89
C HIS A 197 12.39 14.19 -5.72
N VAL A 198 11.45 13.41 -5.19
CA VAL A 198 10.18 13.13 -5.85
C VAL A 198 9.38 14.40 -6.10
N ARG A 199 9.32 15.31 -5.13
CA ARG A 199 8.64 16.60 -5.30
C ARG A 199 9.27 17.46 -6.39
N ALA A 200 10.59 17.61 -6.37
CA ALA A 200 11.31 18.39 -7.40
C ALA A 200 11.05 17.82 -8.80
N SER A 201 11.08 16.49 -8.96
CA SER A 201 10.84 15.85 -10.26
C SER A 201 9.42 16.04 -10.81
N ILE A 202 8.44 16.31 -9.96
CA ILE A 202 7.06 16.61 -10.38
C ILE A 202 6.92 18.09 -10.73
N ASP A 203 7.53 18.99 -9.95
CA ASP A 203 7.44 20.43 -10.13
C ASP A 203 8.14 20.91 -11.41
N GLU A 204 9.34 20.44 -11.70
CA GLU A 204 10.09 20.73 -12.93
C GLU A 204 9.32 20.34 -14.20
N ARG A 205 8.58 19.24 -14.16
CA ARG A 205 7.81 18.73 -15.29
C ARG A 205 6.49 19.49 -15.51
N SER A 206 5.91 20.02 -14.45
CA SER A 206 4.73 20.89 -14.55
C SER A 206 5.07 22.22 -15.20
N SER A 207 6.27 22.78 -14.96
CA SER A 207 6.73 24.02 -15.57
C SER A 207 7.07 23.87 -17.06
N HIS A 208 7.62 22.75 -17.49
CA HIS A 208 7.92 22.48 -18.91
C HIS A 208 6.66 22.20 -19.76
N ALA A 209 5.56 21.76 -19.16
CA ALA A 209 4.29 21.53 -19.85
C ALA A 209 3.56 22.86 -20.17
N SER A 210 3.87 23.94 -19.48
CA SER A 210 3.27 25.27 -19.64
C SER A 210 3.99 26.19 -20.61
N GLU A 211 5.18 25.83 -21.13
CA GLU A 211 5.85 26.63 -22.17
C GLU A 211 5.22 26.38 -23.56
N PRO A 212 4.66 27.40 -24.23
CA PRO A 212 4.13 27.24 -25.57
C PRO A 212 5.29 26.91 -26.54
N ARG A 213 5.18 25.78 -27.25
CA ARG A 213 6.11 25.45 -28.34
C ARG A 213 6.22 26.65 -29.29
N LYS A 214 7.34 27.36 -29.27
CA LYS A 214 7.67 28.30 -30.32
C LYS A 214 7.63 27.56 -31.65
N LYS A 215 6.65 27.91 -32.50
CA LYS A 215 6.64 27.44 -33.90
C LYS A 215 7.87 27.96 -34.62
N PRO A 216 8.49 27.12 -35.48
CA PRO A 216 9.57 27.55 -36.38
C PRO A 216 9.11 28.56 -37.39
#